data_34f67f73500cd7aca6723b7ea65aca41
#
_entry.id   34f67f73500cd7aca6723b7ea65aca41
#
_cell.length_a   1.000
_cell.length_b   1.000
_cell.length_c   1.000
_cell.angle_alpha   90.00
_cell.angle_beta   90.00
_cell.angle_gamma   90.00
#
_symmetry.space_group_name_H-M   'P 1'
#
loop_
_entity.id
_entity.type
_entity.pdbx_description
1 polymer ?
#
loop_
_entity_poly.entity_id
_entity_poly.type
_entity_poly.pdbx_seq_one_letter_code
_entity_poly.pdbx_strand_id
1 'polypeptide(L)'
;THGLFVATNIALVSGSQIRFLKKFDVDDILLNLPSTTVMMGVPTFYTRLLTNNKFNKEITKNMRLFISGSAPLLTETHKEFECLTGHKILERYGMTETNMITSNPYIGERKAGTVGMVLEDVEIRVVGLESKDEVKKNGDIGVVEVKGPNVFRGYWKQPEKTKSEFRDDGFFITGDVGFLDQDNYLTIVGRNKDLIITGGLNVYPKEIETVIDQNSSVE
;
A
#
# COMPACT_ATOMS: atom_id res chain seq x y z
N THR A 1 1.40 -5.73 -11.63
CA THR A 1 2.75 -5.73 -11.02
C THR A 1 2.78 -6.54 -9.75
N HIS A 2 1.94 -6.25 -8.73
CA HIS A 2 2.01 -6.86 -7.40
C HIS A 2 1.92 -8.40 -7.42
N GLY A 3 0.91 -8.98 -8.07
CA GLY A 3 0.76 -10.44 -8.14
C GLY A 3 1.90 -11.14 -8.88
N LEU A 4 2.29 -10.59 -10.04
CA LEU A 4 3.32 -11.22 -10.88
C LEU A 4 4.73 -10.97 -10.34
N PHE A 5 5.13 -9.70 -10.18
CA PHE A 5 6.52 -9.39 -9.85
C PHE A 5 6.84 -9.54 -8.35
N VAL A 6 5.90 -9.19 -7.48
CA VAL A 6 6.16 -9.28 -6.03
C VAL A 6 5.81 -10.67 -5.51
N ALA A 7 4.55 -11.09 -5.59
CA ALA A 7 4.12 -12.35 -4.98
C ALA A 7 4.80 -13.57 -5.61
N THR A 8 4.75 -13.66 -6.95
CA THR A 8 5.29 -14.84 -7.67
C THR A 8 6.81 -14.91 -7.61
N ASN A 9 7.50 -13.80 -7.93
CA ASN A 9 8.96 -13.81 -7.96
C ASN A 9 9.57 -14.05 -6.56
N ILE A 10 9.02 -13.42 -5.52
CA ILE A 10 9.52 -13.66 -4.15
C ILE A 10 9.35 -15.13 -3.76
N ALA A 11 8.20 -15.73 -4.07
CA ALA A 11 7.97 -17.14 -3.77
C ALA A 11 8.94 -18.06 -4.54
N LEU A 12 9.20 -17.78 -5.82
CA LEU A 12 10.16 -18.54 -6.63
C LEU A 12 11.59 -18.41 -6.10
N VAL A 13 12.04 -17.19 -5.83
CA VAL A 13 13.41 -16.94 -5.33
C VAL A 13 13.62 -17.56 -3.95
N SER A 14 12.60 -17.56 -3.10
CA SER A 14 12.67 -18.19 -1.76
C SER A 14 12.49 -19.72 -1.77
N GLY A 15 12.26 -20.34 -2.94
CA GLY A 15 11.98 -21.77 -3.05
C GLY A 15 10.65 -22.18 -2.41
N SER A 16 9.71 -21.24 -2.26
CA SER A 16 8.41 -21.49 -1.64
C SER A 16 7.43 -22.11 -2.62
N GLN A 17 6.52 -22.93 -2.11
CA GLN A 17 5.42 -23.47 -2.89
C GLN A 17 4.38 -22.38 -3.16
N ILE A 18 3.94 -22.27 -4.43
CA ILE A 18 2.88 -21.35 -4.85
C ILE A 18 1.59 -22.14 -5.07
N ARG A 19 0.52 -21.73 -4.40
CA ARG A 19 -0.83 -22.18 -4.71
C ARG A 19 -1.49 -21.11 -5.60
N PHE A 20 -1.58 -21.42 -6.88
CA PHE A 20 -2.10 -20.51 -7.88
C PHE A 20 -3.59 -20.76 -8.10
N LEU A 21 -4.42 -19.75 -7.85
CA LEU A 21 -5.86 -19.78 -8.10
C LEU A 21 -6.16 -19.00 -9.40
N LYS A 22 -7.02 -19.52 -10.27
CA LYS A 22 -7.37 -18.88 -11.56
C LYS A 22 -8.10 -17.55 -11.37
N LYS A 23 -8.87 -17.44 -10.30
CA LYS A 23 -9.65 -16.25 -9.93
C LYS A 23 -9.70 -16.12 -8.41
N PHE A 24 -10.05 -14.95 -7.93
CA PHE A 24 -10.41 -14.78 -6.52
C PHE A 24 -11.77 -15.41 -6.28
N ASP A 25 -11.81 -16.40 -5.40
CA ASP A 25 -13.01 -17.04 -4.92
C ASP A 25 -12.86 -17.28 -3.42
N VAL A 26 -13.84 -16.82 -2.62
CA VAL A 26 -13.75 -16.86 -1.16
C VAL A 26 -13.71 -18.30 -0.65
N ASP A 27 -14.54 -19.19 -1.17
CA ASP A 27 -14.60 -20.58 -0.72
C ASP A 27 -13.30 -21.34 -1.07
N ASP A 28 -12.75 -21.10 -2.27
CA ASP A 28 -11.44 -21.66 -2.66
C ASP A 28 -10.32 -21.17 -1.73
N ILE A 29 -10.33 -19.89 -1.34
CA ILE A 29 -9.33 -19.36 -0.41
C ILE A 29 -9.50 -19.99 0.97
N LEU A 30 -10.71 -20.03 1.52
CA LEU A 30 -10.99 -20.61 2.83
C LEU A 30 -10.58 -22.08 2.90
N LEU A 31 -10.78 -22.83 1.82
CA LEU A 31 -10.34 -24.24 1.72
C LEU A 31 -8.81 -24.36 1.77
N ASN A 32 -8.08 -23.38 1.25
CA ASN A 32 -6.63 -23.44 1.14
C ASN A 32 -5.88 -22.81 2.33
N LEU A 33 -6.47 -21.84 3.04
CA LEU A 33 -5.82 -21.16 4.17
C LEU A 33 -5.20 -22.10 5.21
N PRO A 34 -5.87 -23.19 5.66
CA PRO A 34 -5.29 -24.07 6.67
C PRO A 34 -3.96 -24.73 6.27
N SER A 35 -3.68 -24.83 4.97
CA SER A 35 -2.47 -25.44 4.41
C SER A 35 -1.48 -24.43 3.81
N THR A 36 -1.70 -23.13 4.03
CA THR A 36 -0.84 -22.06 3.55
C THR A 36 -0.29 -21.23 4.70
N THR A 37 0.75 -20.46 4.46
CA THR A 37 1.42 -19.65 5.47
C THR A 37 1.46 -18.15 5.13
N VAL A 38 1.29 -17.79 3.86
CA VAL A 38 1.32 -16.42 3.39
C VAL A 38 0.19 -16.20 2.38
N MET A 39 -0.53 -15.10 2.54
CA MET A 39 -1.49 -14.62 1.56
C MET A 39 -1.12 -13.18 1.17
N MET A 40 -1.03 -12.92 -0.13
CA MET A 40 -0.87 -11.57 -0.69
C MET A 40 -2.13 -11.23 -1.48
N GLY A 41 -2.71 -10.08 -1.19
CA GLY A 41 -3.93 -9.64 -1.84
C GLY A 41 -4.06 -8.14 -1.95
N VAL A 42 -5.12 -7.72 -2.60
CA VAL A 42 -5.57 -6.32 -2.63
C VAL A 42 -6.63 -6.13 -1.53
N PRO A 43 -6.91 -4.89 -1.08
CA PRO A 43 -7.87 -4.63 0.00
C PRO A 43 -9.22 -5.31 -0.18
N THR A 44 -9.77 -5.31 -1.39
CA THR A 44 -11.07 -5.95 -1.70
C THR A 44 -11.10 -7.47 -1.44
N PHE A 45 -9.95 -8.15 -1.41
CA PHE A 45 -9.91 -9.57 -1.04
C PHE A 45 -10.18 -9.73 0.46
N TYR A 46 -9.62 -8.85 1.28
CA TYR A 46 -9.80 -8.86 2.72
C TYR A 46 -11.24 -8.49 3.11
N THR A 47 -11.83 -7.46 2.51
CA THR A 47 -13.23 -7.10 2.77
C THR A 47 -14.17 -8.26 2.43
N ARG A 48 -13.97 -8.94 1.29
CA ARG A 48 -14.77 -10.11 0.89
C ARG A 48 -14.55 -11.33 1.79
N LEU A 49 -13.37 -11.52 2.37
CA LEU A 49 -13.14 -12.57 3.36
C LEU A 49 -13.89 -12.28 4.66
N LEU A 50 -13.87 -11.04 5.12
CA LEU A 50 -14.55 -10.61 6.35
C LEU A 50 -16.08 -10.82 6.30
N THR A 51 -16.70 -10.72 5.13
CA THR A 51 -18.15 -10.97 5.00
C THR A 51 -18.54 -12.46 5.10
N ASN A 52 -17.56 -13.39 5.10
CA ASN A 52 -17.81 -14.81 5.16
C ASN A 52 -17.72 -15.35 6.60
N ASN A 53 -18.79 -15.92 7.12
CA ASN A 53 -18.87 -16.41 8.50
C ASN A 53 -17.94 -17.59 8.85
N LYS A 54 -17.36 -18.25 7.85
CA LYS A 54 -16.34 -19.30 8.04
C LYS A 54 -14.95 -18.72 8.23
N PHE A 55 -14.73 -17.45 7.88
CA PHE A 55 -13.44 -16.79 8.04
C PHE A 55 -13.23 -16.41 9.51
N ASN A 56 -12.28 -17.03 10.19
CA ASN A 56 -12.06 -16.84 11.62
C ASN A 56 -10.64 -17.24 12.04
N LYS A 57 -10.34 -17.10 13.32
CA LYS A 57 -9.03 -17.41 13.92
C LYS A 57 -8.60 -18.86 13.73
N GLU A 58 -9.53 -19.83 13.71
CA GLU A 58 -9.20 -21.24 13.57
C GLU A 58 -8.68 -21.56 12.16
N ILE A 59 -9.34 -21.03 11.12
CA ILE A 59 -8.89 -21.21 9.72
C ILE A 59 -7.54 -20.54 9.47
N THR A 60 -7.27 -19.41 10.15
CA THR A 60 -6.06 -18.62 9.93
C THR A 60 -4.90 -18.97 10.87
N LYS A 61 -5.04 -19.93 11.77
CA LYS A 61 -4.05 -20.24 12.82
C LYS A 61 -2.66 -20.62 12.29
N ASN A 62 -2.58 -21.22 11.11
CA ASN A 62 -1.33 -21.62 10.48
C ASN A 62 -0.71 -20.50 9.60
N MET A 63 -1.44 -19.40 9.43
CA MET A 63 -0.96 -18.30 8.65
C MET A 63 0.13 -17.54 9.43
N ARG A 64 1.19 -17.20 8.72
CA ARG A 64 2.29 -16.39 9.22
C ARG A 64 2.15 -14.93 8.82
N LEU A 65 1.56 -14.68 7.66
CA LEU A 65 1.55 -13.35 7.08
C LEU A 65 0.39 -13.13 6.12
N PHE A 66 -0.29 -12.00 6.29
CA PHE A 66 -1.23 -11.42 5.35
C PHE A 66 -0.65 -10.10 4.86
N ILE A 67 -0.59 -9.90 3.54
CA ILE A 67 0.01 -8.73 2.92
C ILE A 67 -1.03 -8.04 2.03
N SER A 68 -1.20 -6.73 2.21
CA SER A 68 -2.04 -5.89 1.36
C SER A 68 -1.20 -4.84 0.62
N GLY A 69 -1.59 -4.53 -0.61
CA GLY A 69 -0.98 -3.48 -1.40
C GLY A 69 -1.78 -3.18 -2.68
N SER A 70 -1.27 -2.29 -3.50
CA SER A 70 -1.84 -1.83 -4.78
C SER A 70 -3.10 -0.96 -4.66
N ALA A 71 -3.67 -0.80 -3.49
CA ALA A 71 -4.76 0.13 -3.17
C ALA A 71 -4.74 0.44 -1.67
N PRO A 72 -5.33 1.54 -1.22
CA PRO A 72 -5.48 1.83 0.20
C PRO A 72 -6.36 0.80 0.90
N LEU A 73 -5.90 0.31 2.05
CA LEU A 73 -6.71 -0.50 2.96
C LEU A 73 -7.35 0.42 4.01
N LEU A 74 -8.65 0.25 4.24
CA LEU A 74 -9.34 1.01 5.27
C LEU A 74 -8.85 0.59 6.66
N THR A 75 -8.69 1.56 7.54
CA THR A 75 -8.28 1.31 8.93
C THR A 75 -9.28 0.41 9.66
N GLU A 76 -10.56 0.56 9.38
CA GLU A 76 -11.65 -0.26 9.92
C GLU A 76 -11.51 -1.71 9.47
N THR A 77 -11.28 -1.95 8.18
CA THR A 77 -11.03 -3.29 7.63
C THR A 77 -9.81 -3.95 8.28
N HIS A 78 -8.73 -3.20 8.49
CA HIS A 78 -7.53 -3.71 9.17
C HIS A 78 -7.84 -4.14 10.62
N LYS A 79 -8.56 -3.30 11.38
CA LYS A 79 -8.95 -3.58 12.77
C LYS A 79 -9.93 -4.75 12.90
N GLU A 80 -10.92 -4.81 12.02
CA GLU A 80 -11.87 -5.91 11.96
C GLU A 80 -11.17 -7.23 11.65
N PHE A 81 -10.25 -7.22 10.69
CA PHE A 81 -9.43 -8.36 10.33
C PHE A 81 -8.57 -8.85 11.52
N GLU A 82 -7.93 -7.93 12.24
CA GLU A 82 -7.17 -8.26 13.45
C GLU A 82 -8.07 -8.84 14.54
N CYS A 83 -9.23 -8.26 14.78
CA CYS A 83 -10.20 -8.75 15.78
C CYS A 83 -10.64 -10.19 15.45
N LEU A 84 -10.95 -10.46 14.19
CA LEU A 84 -11.50 -11.75 13.77
C LEU A 84 -10.45 -12.86 13.68
N THR A 85 -9.23 -12.53 13.28
CA THR A 85 -8.18 -13.51 12.98
C THR A 85 -7.02 -13.54 13.98
N GLY A 86 -6.80 -12.45 14.72
CA GLY A 86 -5.62 -12.22 15.54
C GLY A 86 -4.37 -11.81 14.74
N HIS A 87 -4.48 -11.59 13.42
CA HIS A 87 -3.38 -11.17 12.56
C HIS A 87 -3.52 -9.70 12.16
N LYS A 88 -2.43 -8.94 12.23
CA LYS A 88 -2.33 -7.63 11.61
C LYS A 88 -1.90 -7.78 10.14
N ILE A 89 -2.60 -7.12 9.23
CA ILE A 89 -2.23 -7.10 7.82
C ILE A 89 -0.94 -6.27 7.66
N LEU A 90 0.00 -6.75 6.87
CA LEU A 90 1.19 -6.02 6.49
C LEU A 90 0.89 -5.22 5.22
N GLU A 91 0.67 -3.93 5.38
CA GLU A 91 0.45 -3.03 4.26
C GLU A 91 1.76 -2.57 3.65
N ARG A 92 1.79 -2.46 2.32
CA ARG A 92 2.94 -2.02 1.53
C ARG A 92 2.51 -1.06 0.44
N TYR A 93 3.44 -0.18 0.06
CA TYR A 93 3.25 0.77 -1.01
C TYR A 93 4.36 0.65 -2.05
N GLY A 94 3.95 0.80 -3.27
CA GLY A 94 4.81 0.83 -4.43
C GLY A 94 3.99 0.92 -5.71
N MET A 95 4.67 1.08 -6.82
CA MET A 95 4.05 1.22 -8.13
C MET A 95 4.88 0.50 -9.20
N THR A 96 4.41 0.47 -10.43
CA THR A 96 5.12 -0.22 -11.51
C THR A 96 6.51 0.36 -11.76
N GLU A 97 6.63 1.66 -11.63
CA GLU A 97 7.85 2.44 -11.84
C GLU A 97 8.92 2.23 -10.77
N THR A 98 8.51 1.78 -9.59
CA THR A 98 9.41 1.71 -8.43
C THR A 98 9.46 0.35 -7.77
N ASN A 99 8.61 -0.59 -8.18
CA ASN A 99 8.37 -1.78 -7.38
C ASN A 99 7.92 -1.39 -5.94
N MET A 100 8.46 -1.96 -4.87
CA MET A 100 8.12 -1.59 -3.50
C MET A 100 8.97 -0.43 -3.00
N ILE A 101 8.33 0.56 -2.39
CA ILE A 101 8.94 1.74 -1.79
C ILE A 101 8.95 1.61 -0.26
N THR A 102 7.78 1.27 0.32
CA THR A 102 7.63 1.14 1.77
C THR A 102 6.93 -0.17 2.14
N SER A 103 7.12 -0.58 3.38
CA SER A 103 6.44 -1.73 3.98
C SER A 103 6.24 -1.51 5.48
N ASN A 104 5.10 -1.91 6.00
CA ASN A 104 5.01 -2.19 7.43
C ASN A 104 5.99 -3.29 7.81
N PRO A 105 6.54 -3.31 9.03
CA PRO A 105 7.59 -4.24 9.41
C PRO A 105 7.05 -5.67 9.53
N TYR A 106 7.91 -6.64 9.18
CA TYR A 106 7.62 -8.05 9.45
C TYR A 106 7.61 -8.34 10.95
N ILE A 107 8.61 -7.83 11.66
CA ILE A 107 8.70 -7.87 13.12
C ILE A 107 8.59 -6.43 13.62
N GLY A 108 7.63 -6.16 14.51
CA GLY A 108 7.36 -4.82 15.04
C GLY A 108 5.92 -4.39 14.84
N GLU A 109 5.68 -3.10 15.04
CA GLU A 109 4.33 -2.55 14.93
C GLU A 109 3.90 -2.38 13.47
N ARG A 110 2.74 -2.91 13.13
CA ARG A 110 2.03 -2.63 11.89
C ARG A 110 0.93 -1.63 12.18
N LYS A 111 1.14 -0.39 11.74
CA LYS A 111 0.20 0.71 11.96
C LYS A 111 -0.88 0.69 10.88
N ALA A 112 -2.12 0.44 11.26
CA ALA A 112 -3.27 0.54 10.38
C ALA A 112 -3.40 1.95 9.78
N GLY A 113 -3.74 2.04 8.49
CA GLY A 113 -3.86 3.31 7.77
C GLY A 113 -2.54 3.88 7.29
N THR A 114 -1.41 3.19 7.53
CA THR A 114 -0.11 3.54 6.98
C THR A 114 0.40 2.47 6.02
N VAL A 115 1.25 2.88 5.10
CA VAL A 115 1.92 1.95 4.17
C VAL A 115 3.32 1.56 4.65
N GLY A 116 3.64 1.85 5.92
CA GLY A 116 4.86 1.46 6.59
C GLY A 116 6.04 2.41 6.37
N MET A 117 7.23 1.92 6.66
CA MET A 117 8.50 2.65 6.57
C MET A 117 9.18 2.37 5.25
N VAL A 118 10.07 3.27 4.85
CA VAL A 118 10.91 3.12 3.65
C VAL A 118 11.76 1.85 3.73
N LEU A 119 11.91 1.17 2.60
CA LEU A 119 12.76 -0.01 2.49
C LEU A 119 14.25 0.36 2.48
N GLU A 120 15.10 -0.61 2.76
CA GLU A 120 16.56 -0.46 2.70
C GLU A 120 16.99 0.00 1.30
N ASP A 121 17.99 0.87 1.23
CA ASP A 121 18.53 1.50 0.02
C ASP A 121 17.54 2.37 -0.77
N VAL A 122 16.35 2.65 -0.23
CA VAL A 122 15.37 3.54 -0.81
C VAL A 122 15.29 4.82 0.01
N GLU A 123 15.27 5.94 -0.66
CA GLU A 123 15.08 7.25 -0.06
C GLU A 123 13.71 7.78 -0.45
N ILE A 124 12.98 8.37 0.50
CA ILE A 124 11.75 9.10 0.23
C ILE A 124 11.85 10.50 0.81
N ARG A 125 11.18 11.42 0.17
CA ARG A 125 10.92 12.76 0.71
C ARG A 125 9.50 13.19 0.37
N VAL A 126 8.96 14.08 1.19
CA VAL A 126 7.67 14.72 0.95
C VAL A 126 7.96 16.17 0.62
N VAL A 127 7.48 16.65 -0.53
CA VAL A 127 7.72 18.03 -0.99
C VAL A 127 6.43 18.83 -1.10
N GLY A 128 6.54 20.16 -1.00
CA GLY A 128 5.36 21.03 -1.07
C GLY A 128 4.58 20.87 -2.36
N LEU A 129 3.25 20.97 -2.28
CA LEU A 129 2.35 20.91 -3.43
C LEU A 129 2.57 22.10 -4.40
N GLU A 130 2.81 23.29 -3.85
CA GLU A 130 3.04 24.52 -4.61
C GLU A 130 4.54 24.78 -4.81
N SER A 131 5.32 24.67 -3.73
CA SER A 131 6.77 24.84 -3.75
C SER A 131 7.45 23.49 -3.86
N LYS A 132 7.79 23.12 -5.09
CA LYS A 132 8.37 21.81 -5.43
C LYS A 132 9.77 21.56 -4.83
N ASP A 133 10.41 22.60 -4.31
CA ASP A 133 11.76 22.51 -3.71
C ASP A 133 11.73 22.50 -2.18
N GLU A 134 10.56 22.70 -1.59
CA GLU A 134 10.38 22.69 -0.14
C GLU A 134 10.17 21.27 0.37
N VAL A 135 11.18 20.69 0.99
CA VAL A 135 11.04 19.40 1.70
C VAL A 135 10.25 19.65 2.98
N LYS A 136 9.15 18.93 3.13
CA LYS A 136 8.24 19.04 4.26
C LYS A 136 8.78 18.35 5.50
N LYS A 137 8.37 18.82 6.68
CA LYS A 137 8.65 18.17 7.96
C LYS A 137 7.69 17.00 8.16
N ASN A 138 8.06 16.09 9.06
CA ASN A 138 7.17 15.00 9.48
C ASN A 138 5.84 15.56 9.99
N GLY A 139 4.74 15.03 9.49
CA GLY A 139 3.38 15.49 9.75
C GLY A 139 2.79 16.39 8.67
N ASP A 140 3.62 17.04 7.87
CA ASP A 140 3.14 17.93 6.79
C ASP A 140 2.84 17.12 5.52
N ILE A 141 1.70 17.44 4.89
CA ILE A 141 1.24 16.78 3.66
C ILE A 141 1.94 17.39 2.43
N GLY A 142 2.36 16.54 1.49
CA GLY A 142 2.95 16.95 0.23
C GLY A 142 3.06 15.80 -0.76
N VAL A 143 3.71 16.07 -1.90
CA VAL A 143 3.98 15.06 -2.94
C VAL A 143 5.09 14.13 -2.47
N VAL A 144 4.87 12.84 -2.59
CA VAL A 144 5.89 11.83 -2.28
C VAL A 144 6.84 11.68 -3.45
N GLU A 145 8.13 11.81 -3.21
CA GLU A 145 9.19 11.55 -4.17
C GLU A 145 10.10 10.44 -3.65
N VAL A 146 10.60 9.62 -4.57
CA VAL A 146 11.40 8.43 -4.25
C VAL A 146 12.68 8.38 -5.06
N LYS A 147 13.75 7.90 -4.44
CA LYS A 147 15.03 7.62 -5.09
C LYS A 147 15.58 6.30 -4.56
N GLY A 148 16.16 5.48 -5.43
CA GLY A 148 16.74 4.21 -5.03
C GLY A 148 16.98 3.27 -6.22
N PRO A 149 17.66 2.15 -5.97
CA PRO A 149 17.95 1.16 -7.00
C PRO A 149 16.69 0.46 -7.56
N ASN A 150 15.58 0.53 -6.82
CA ASN A 150 14.27 -0.01 -7.20
C ASN A 150 13.53 0.86 -8.24
N VAL A 151 13.95 2.13 -8.42
CA VAL A 151 13.30 3.05 -9.35
C VAL A 151 13.71 2.73 -10.78
N PHE A 152 12.74 2.68 -11.69
CA PHE A 152 12.99 2.42 -13.11
C PHE A 152 13.82 3.55 -13.75
N ARG A 153 14.42 3.27 -14.92
CA ARG A 153 15.25 4.24 -15.63
C ARG A 153 14.47 5.24 -16.46
N GLY A 154 13.20 4.99 -16.70
CA GLY A 154 12.32 5.85 -17.50
C GLY A 154 11.33 5.10 -18.36
N TYR A 155 10.47 5.83 -19.00
CA TYR A 155 9.42 5.30 -19.91
C TYR A 155 9.98 4.97 -21.29
N TRP A 156 9.69 3.79 -21.78
CA TRP A 156 10.15 3.34 -23.08
C TRP A 156 9.68 4.26 -24.20
N LYS A 157 10.63 4.76 -25.00
CA LYS A 157 10.39 5.70 -26.11
C LYS A 157 9.63 6.99 -25.72
N GLN A 158 9.70 7.43 -24.46
CA GLN A 158 9.04 8.64 -23.97
C GLN A 158 10.05 9.49 -23.15
N PRO A 159 11.08 10.07 -23.77
CA PRO A 159 12.13 10.80 -23.05
C PRO A 159 11.60 12.05 -22.37
N GLU A 160 10.68 12.78 -23.00
CA GLU A 160 10.09 14.00 -22.43
C GLU A 160 9.26 13.70 -21.19
N LYS A 161 8.46 12.65 -21.23
CA LYS A 161 7.71 12.20 -20.07
C LYS A 161 8.66 11.75 -18.96
N THR A 162 9.70 11.01 -19.29
CA THR A 162 10.70 10.60 -18.30
C THR A 162 11.32 11.81 -17.63
N LYS A 163 11.73 12.81 -18.41
CA LYS A 163 12.32 14.03 -17.90
C LYS A 163 11.38 14.82 -16.98
N SER A 164 10.08 14.84 -17.29
CA SER A 164 9.09 15.57 -16.47
C SER A 164 8.77 14.88 -15.14
N GLU A 165 9.00 13.57 -15.04
CA GLU A 165 8.70 12.77 -13.84
C GLU A 165 9.91 12.57 -12.92
N PHE A 166 11.09 13.07 -13.32
CA PHE A 166 12.30 13.03 -12.49
C PHE A 166 12.80 14.43 -12.16
N ARG A 167 13.33 14.57 -10.96
CA ARG A 167 14.08 15.76 -10.55
C ARG A 167 15.53 15.67 -11.02
N ASP A 168 16.19 16.81 -11.09
CA ASP A 168 17.61 16.89 -11.48
C ASP A 168 18.53 16.11 -10.51
N ASP A 169 18.13 15.99 -9.24
CA ASP A 169 18.83 15.24 -8.20
C ASP A 169 18.49 13.73 -8.19
N GLY A 170 17.71 13.27 -9.16
CA GLY A 170 17.40 11.87 -9.41
C GLY A 170 16.20 11.31 -8.64
N PHE A 171 15.44 12.14 -7.93
CA PHE A 171 14.17 11.70 -7.35
C PHE A 171 13.08 11.56 -8.41
N PHE A 172 12.34 10.45 -8.35
CA PHE A 172 11.16 10.19 -9.15
C PHE A 172 9.91 10.74 -8.43
N ILE A 173 9.07 11.46 -9.16
CA ILE A 173 7.83 12.06 -8.66
C ILE A 173 6.72 11.03 -8.79
N THR A 174 6.26 10.46 -7.67
CA THR A 174 5.26 9.39 -7.69
C THR A 174 3.87 9.85 -8.13
N GLY A 175 3.58 11.14 -7.97
CA GLY A 175 2.24 11.71 -8.13
C GLY A 175 1.30 11.36 -6.99
N ASP A 176 1.74 10.63 -5.98
CA ASP A 176 1.00 10.36 -4.76
C ASP A 176 1.27 11.47 -3.74
N VAL A 177 0.26 11.79 -2.94
CA VAL A 177 0.31 12.77 -1.85
C VAL A 177 0.23 12.03 -0.53
N GLY A 178 1.07 12.42 0.41
CA GLY A 178 1.15 11.76 1.71
C GLY A 178 1.99 12.56 2.71
N PHE A 179 2.21 11.97 3.86
CA PHE A 179 3.07 12.51 4.91
C PHE A 179 3.78 11.40 5.67
N LEU A 180 4.91 11.73 6.26
CA LEU A 180 5.61 10.87 7.22
C LEU A 180 5.18 11.25 8.63
N ASP A 181 4.86 10.29 9.47
CA ASP A 181 4.67 10.55 10.89
C ASP A 181 6.02 10.66 11.63
N GLN A 182 5.96 10.91 12.94
CA GLN A 182 7.18 11.08 13.75
C GLN A 182 8.03 9.80 13.86
N ASP A 183 7.43 8.63 13.62
CA ASP A 183 8.12 7.33 13.60
C ASP A 183 8.52 6.92 12.17
N ASN A 184 8.42 7.83 11.19
CA ASN A 184 8.71 7.64 9.77
C ASN A 184 7.81 6.62 9.05
N TYR A 185 6.59 6.40 9.52
CA TYR A 185 5.59 5.68 8.76
C TYR A 185 4.96 6.62 7.72
N LEU A 186 4.89 6.14 6.48
CA LEU A 186 4.25 6.88 5.39
C LEU A 186 2.74 6.61 5.39
N THR A 187 1.97 7.69 5.33
CA THR A 187 0.52 7.66 5.05
C THR A 187 0.27 8.28 3.69
N ILE A 188 -0.43 7.57 2.81
CA ILE A 188 -0.87 8.09 1.51
C ILE A 188 -2.30 8.63 1.67
N VAL A 189 -2.51 9.88 1.29
CA VAL A 189 -3.81 10.57 1.39
C VAL A 189 -4.52 10.71 0.06
N GLY A 190 -3.84 10.46 -1.06
CA GLY A 190 -4.44 10.47 -2.39
C GLY A 190 -3.44 10.68 -3.52
N ARG A 191 -3.98 11.03 -4.68
CA ARG A 191 -3.22 11.41 -5.87
C ARG A 191 -3.21 12.92 -6.02
N ASN A 192 -2.08 13.50 -6.38
CA ASN A 192 -1.96 14.94 -6.62
C ASN A 192 -2.92 15.45 -7.71
N LYS A 193 -3.13 14.66 -8.76
CA LYS A 193 -4.08 14.97 -9.85
C LYS A 193 -5.55 14.92 -9.45
N ASP A 194 -5.88 14.20 -8.38
CA ASP A 194 -7.24 14.01 -7.88
C ASP A 194 -7.57 14.98 -6.72
N LEU A 195 -6.61 15.88 -6.38
CA LEU A 195 -6.79 16.89 -5.36
C LEU A 195 -7.89 17.89 -5.78
N ILE A 196 -8.84 18.09 -4.91
CA ILE A 196 -9.91 19.07 -5.09
C ILE A 196 -9.52 20.37 -4.40
N ILE A 197 -9.45 21.46 -5.16
CA ILE A 197 -9.18 22.78 -4.61
C ILE A 197 -10.48 23.54 -4.58
N THR A 198 -10.95 23.90 -3.39
CA THR A 198 -12.17 24.69 -3.20
C THR A 198 -11.97 25.75 -2.14
N GLY A 199 -12.30 27.01 -2.49
CA GLY A 199 -12.12 28.15 -1.59
C GLY A 199 -10.68 28.36 -1.08
N GLY A 200 -9.67 27.90 -1.84
CA GLY A 200 -8.25 27.97 -1.43
C GLY A 200 -7.83 26.84 -0.47
N LEU A 201 -8.72 25.87 -0.20
CA LEU A 201 -8.43 24.70 0.63
C LEU A 201 -8.21 23.46 -0.24
N ASN A 202 -7.23 22.66 0.13
CA ASN A 202 -6.97 21.35 -0.46
C ASN A 202 -7.85 20.32 0.22
N VAL A 203 -8.73 19.68 -0.55
CA VAL A 203 -9.60 18.59 -0.10
C VAL A 203 -9.12 17.30 -0.75
N TYR A 204 -8.71 16.36 0.06
CA TYR A 204 -8.27 15.06 -0.40
C TYR A 204 -9.47 14.09 -0.46
N PRO A 205 -9.78 13.48 -1.62
CA PRO A 205 -10.90 12.55 -1.73
C PRO A 205 -10.94 11.49 -0.64
N LYS A 206 -9.77 11.00 -0.22
CA LYS A 206 -9.64 9.99 0.84
C LYS A 206 -10.18 10.45 2.21
N GLU A 207 -10.11 11.73 2.52
CA GLU A 207 -10.69 12.27 3.76
C GLU A 207 -12.22 12.14 3.75
N ILE A 208 -12.82 12.47 2.59
CA ILE A 208 -14.27 12.37 2.38
C ILE A 208 -14.69 10.88 2.40
N GLU A 209 -13.98 10.05 1.64
CA GLU A 209 -14.22 8.59 1.59
C GLU A 209 -14.17 7.99 2.98
N THR A 210 -13.16 8.33 3.79
CA THR A 210 -13.03 7.82 5.16
C THR A 210 -14.23 8.16 6.04
N VAL A 211 -14.81 9.36 5.89
CA VAL A 211 -16.01 9.75 6.64
C VAL A 211 -17.24 9.01 6.13
N ILE A 212 -17.35 8.84 4.81
CA ILE A 212 -18.47 8.12 4.19
C ILE A 212 -18.43 6.62 4.59
N ASP A 213 -17.25 6.00 4.55
CA ASP A 213 -17.03 4.59 4.90
C ASP A 213 -17.37 4.26 6.37
N GLN A 214 -17.39 5.27 7.26
CA GLN A 214 -17.83 5.10 8.65
C GLN A 214 -19.36 4.97 8.79
N ASN A 215 -20.11 5.26 7.72
CA ASN A 215 -21.57 5.16 7.73
C ASN A 215 -21.98 3.73 7.36
N SER A 216 -22.61 3.03 8.29
CA SER A 216 -23.07 1.64 8.11
C SER A 216 -24.10 1.42 6.98
N SER A 217 -24.62 2.49 6.38
CA SER A 217 -25.55 2.45 5.24
C SER A 217 -24.85 2.55 3.89
N VAL A 218 -23.52 2.67 3.87
CA VAL A 218 -22.71 2.72 2.65
C VAL A 218 -21.94 1.41 2.54
N GLU A 219 -22.06 0.76 1.36
CA GLU A 219 -21.35 -0.47 1.01
C GLU A 219 -20.11 -0.18 0.14
#